data_fa0e6b1e3e13d5b8443e0ef21b0cf412
#
_entry.id   fa0e6b1e3e13d5b8443e0ef21b0cf412
#
_cell.length_a   1.000
_cell.length_b   1.000
_cell.length_c   1.000
_cell.angle_alpha   90.00
_cell.angle_beta   90.00
_cell.angle_gamma   90.00
#
_symmetry.space_group_name_H-M   'P 1'
#
loop_
_entity.id
_entity.type
_entity.pdbx_description
1 polymer ?
#
loop_
_entity_poly.entity_id
_entity_poly.type
_entity_poly.pdbx_seq_one_letter_code
_entity_poly.pdbx_strand_id
1 'polypeptide(L)'
;MTKRVLELDPKTYQRHPIHGENRIWAETNCYVDLLVELTHAMGHEPIAALPFTFAIDFEGDQWTFFKFPLGELQELFGLEVQELAIWRPVIAHLEEQVGHGRPVLVEVDSYYLPDTAGTAYKTGHVKTTIGVMEIDREREVLGYFHNQGYYQLRGDDFRGILRLNDTPDPAMLPPYTEFMKVRGGGANGELLQKSLRLFRKHLALVPQTNPFITFRARLEADMSALLEESLETFHQYSFATLRQFGACFELCATYLQWLTDQGEDGLEELRRDFLDIAEGAKAFQFQLARAMARKKPLDLSPLDTMAERWERGIGGLKARYA
;
A
#
# COMPACT_ATOMS: atom_id res chain seq x y z
N MET A 1 10.89 -16.87 -25.57
CA MET A 1 11.23 -17.78 -24.43
C MET A 1 10.77 -17.09 -23.15
N THR A 2 9.98 -17.78 -22.33
CA THR A 2 9.44 -17.25 -21.08
C THR A 2 10.56 -16.93 -20.09
N LYS A 3 10.55 -15.72 -19.54
CA LYS A 3 11.43 -15.28 -18.45
C LYS A 3 10.60 -15.11 -17.19
N ARG A 4 11.09 -15.56 -16.04
CA ARG A 4 10.37 -15.47 -14.76
C ARG A 4 11.32 -15.36 -13.58
N VAL A 5 10.86 -14.66 -12.54
CA VAL A 5 11.57 -14.53 -11.25
C VAL A 5 11.28 -15.75 -10.37
N LEU A 6 9.99 -16.09 -10.26
CA LEU A 6 9.46 -17.24 -9.53
C LEU A 6 8.49 -18.01 -10.40
N GLU A 7 8.33 -19.29 -10.11
CA GLU A 7 7.30 -20.13 -10.76
C GLU A 7 6.00 -20.01 -9.95
N LEU A 8 5.10 -19.16 -10.45
CA LEU A 8 3.81 -18.86 -9.80
C LEU A 8 2.65 -19.23 -10.74
N ASP A 9 1.55 -19.72 -10.16
CA ASP A 9 0.30 -19.96 -10.88
C ASP A 9 -0.81 -19.08 -10.25
N PRO A 10 -1.45 -18.18 -11.03
CA PRO A 10 -2.52 -17.32 -10.53
C PRO A 10 -3.70 -18.08 -9.92
N LYS A 11 -3.91 -19.35 -10.29
CA LYS A 11 -5.03 -20.16 -9.79
C LYS A 11 -4.76 -20.78 -8.43
N THR A 12 -3.50 -20.96 -8.07
CA THR A 12 -3.09 -21.64 -6.84
C THR A 12 -2.32 -20.73 -5.88
N TYR A 13 -1.97 -19.52 -6.32
CA TYR A 13 -1.28 -18.56 -5.48
C TYR A 13 -2.10 -18.26 -4.21
N GLN A 14 -1.46 -18.40 -3.06
CA GLN A 14 -2.05 -18.09 -1.75
C GLN A 14 -1.55 -16.73 -1.30
N ARG A 15 -2.45 -15.74 -1.27
CA ARG A 15 -2.14 -14.39 -0.79
C ARG A 15 -1.79 -14.39 0.69
N HIS A 16 -1.04 -13.39 1.11
CA HIS A 16 -0.70 -13.22 2.51
C HIS A 16 -1.95 -13.00 3.38
N PRO A 17 -2.02 -13.55 4.62
CA PRO A 17 -3.17 -13.38 5.51
C PRO A 17 -3.57 -11.93 5.80
N ILE A 18 -2.65 -10.98 5.66
CA ILE A 18 -2.94 -9.54 5.77
C ILE A 18 -4.00 -9.07 4.74
N HIS A 19 -4.17 -9.79 3.65
CA HIS A 19 -5.19 -9.56 2.63
C HIS A 19 -6.38 -10.54 2.77
N GLY A 20 -6.59 -11.08 3.98
CA GLY A 20 -7.70 -11.97 4.29
C GLY A 20 -9.07 -11.27 4.25
N GLU A 21 -10.14 -12.07 4.28
CA GLU A 21 -11.52 -11.59 4.16
C GLU A 21 -12.00 -10.76 5.36
N ASN A 22 -11.36 -10.91 6.52
CA ASN A 22 -11.76 -10.26 7.77
C ASN A 22 -11.12 -8.88 7.98
N ARG A 23 -10.61 -8.26 6.92
CA ARG A 23 -10.00 -6.92 7.00
C ARG A 23 -11.05 -5.83 6.96
N ILE A 24 -10.88 -4.79 7.80
CA ILE A 24 -11.69 -3.57 7.76
C ILE A 24 -11.42 -2.83 6.44
N TRP A 25 -10.14 -2.76 6.07
CA TRP A 25 -9.63 -2.15 4.84
C TRP A 25 -8.99 -3.23 3.98
N ALA A 26 -9.79 -3.86 3.13
CA ALA A 26 -9.35 -4.97 2.28
C ALA A 26 -8.17 -4.61 1.37
N GLU A 27 -8.07 -3.34 0.95
CA GLU A 27 -6.96 -2.78 0.20
C GLU A 27 -6.45 -1.53 0.90
N THR A 28 -5.14 -1.35 0.97
CA THR A 28 -4.51 -0.16 1.51
C THR A 28 -4.20 0.83 0.40
N ASN A 29 -3.09 0.66 -0.27
CA ASN A 29 -2.76 1.31 -1.53
C ASN A 29 -1.98 0.33 -2.42
N CYS A 30 -2.05 0.53 -3.73
CA CYS A 30 -1.50 -0.41 -4.70
C CYS A 30 -0.01 -0.75 -4.49
N TYR A 31 0.78 0.20 -3.99
CA TYR A 31 2.22 0.00 -3.81
C TYR A 31 2.53 -0.83 -2.55
N VAL A 32 1.83 -0.58 -1.45
CA VAL A 32 2.01 -1.35 -0.20
C VAL A 32 1.50 -2.77 -0.37
N ASP A 33 0.28 -2.93 -0.89
CA ASP A 33 -0.33 -4.25 -1.07
C ASP A 33 0.50 -5.13 -2.01
N LEU A 34 0.96 -4.56 -3.13
CA LEU A 34 1.88 -5.20 -4.06
C LEU A 34 3.17 -5.68 -3.37
N LEU A 35 3.81 -4.83 -2.57
CA LEU A 35 5.07 -5.18 -1.90
C LEU A 35 4.87 -6.22 -0.78
N VAL A 36 3.72 -6.22 -0.11
CA VAL A 36 3.33 -7.29 0.83
C VAL A 36 3.31 -8.63 0.09
N GLU A 37 2.56 -8.73 -1.00
CA GLU A 37 2.42 -9.97 -1.75
C GLU A 37 3.74 -10.43 -2.39
N LEU A 38 4.50 -9.50 -2.96
CA LEU A 38 5.78 -9.80 -3.57
C LEU A 38 6.79 -10.31 -2.53
N THR A 39 6.87 -9.65 -1.36
CA THR A 39 7.74 -10.04 -0.26
C THR A 39 7.34 -11.42 0.28
N HIS A 40 6.03 -11.66 0.44
CA HIS A 40 5.48 -12.96 0.83
C HIS A 40 5.84 -14.08 -0.17
N ALA A 41 5.61 -13.84 -1.45
CA ALA A 41 5.94 -14.82 -2.51
C ALA A 41 7.43 -15.17 -2.55
N MET A 42 8.31 -14.26 -2.11
CA MET A 42 9.75 -14.48 -1.97
C MET A 42 10.13 -15.21 -0.67
N GLY A 43 9.15 -15.64 0.15
CA GLY A 43 9.36 -16.44 1.35
C GLY A 43 9.71 -15.62 2.59
N HIS A 44 9.41 -14.33 2.60
CA HIS A 44 9.62 -13.43 3.75
C HIS A 44 8.30 -13.11 4.47
N GLU A 45 8.40 -12.63 5.72
CA GLU A 45 7.27 -12.17 6.52
C GLU A 45 7.12 -10.63 6.40
N PRO A 46 6.21 -10.12 5.56
CA PRO A 46 6.10 -8.69 5.28
C PRO A 46 5.64 -7.86 6.48
N ILE A 47 4.95 -8.45 7.48
CA ILE A 47 4.50 -7.73 8.67
C ILE A 47 5.69 -7.14 9.43
N ALA A 48 6.85 -7.81 9.42
CA ALA A 48 8.07 -7.31 10.06
C ALA A 48 8.52 -5.93 9.54
N ALA A 49 8.08 -5.51 8.35
CA ALA A 49 8.43 -4.23 7.74
C ALA A 49 7.37 -3.13 7.95
N LEU A 50 6.33 -3.36 8.76
CA LEU A 50 5.25 -2.39 9.01
C LEU A 50 5.53 -1.30 10.05
N PRO A 51 6.65 -1.25 10.81
CA PRO A 51 6.89 -0.19 11.80
C PRO A 51 6.70 1.24 11.30
N PHE A 52 6.92 1.52 10.02
CA PHE A 52 6.77 2.86 9.43
C PHE A 52 5.33 3.39 9.52
N THR A 53 4.34 2.50 9.66
CA THR A 53 2.92 2.88 9.73
C THR A 53 2.58 3.71 10.97
N PHE A 54 3.39 3.63 12.04
CA PHE A 54 3.17 4.42 13.25
C PHE A 54 3.54 5.90 13.10
N ALA A 55 4.34 6.25 12.08
CA ALA A 55 4.88 7.60 11.89
C ALA A 55 4.14 8.42 10.81
N ILE A 56 2.96 7.98 10.38
CA ILE A 56 2.17 8.79 9.43
C ILE A 56 1.64 10.06 10.09
N ASP A 57 1.48 11.11 9.28
CA ASP A 57 1.01 12.42 9.71
C ASP A 57 -0.11 12.94 8.80
N PHE A 58 -0.77 13.99 9.25
CA PHE A 58 -1.64 14.80 8.41
C PHE A 58 -0.85 15.98 7.84
N GLU A 59 -0.64 15.97 6.52
CA GLU A 59 0.27 16.89 5.81
C GLU A 59 -0.39 18.26 5.50
N GLY A 60 -1.51 18.57 6.16
CA GLY A 60 -2.22 19.83 6.01
C GLY A 60 -3.40 19.82 5.05
N ASP A 61 -3.39 18.98 4.03
CA ASP A 61 -4.47 18.79 3.05
C ASP A 61 -4.85 17.32 2.85
N GLN A 62 -3.96 16.42 3.17
CA GLN A 62 -4.12 14.96 3.05
C GLN A 62 -3.33 14.26 4.14
N TRP A 63 -3.59 12.97 4.33
CA TRP A 63 -2.74 12.12 5.16
C TRP A 63 -1.56 11.58 4.33
N THR A 64 -0.43 11.33 4.98
CA THR A 64 0.73 10.72 4.34
C THR A 64 0.29 9.55 3.46
N PHE A 65 0.62 9.59 2.17
CA PHE A 65 0.49 8.42 1.30
C PHE A 65 1.60 7.45 1.67
N PHE A 66 1.32 6.57 2.63
CA PHE A 66 2.34 5.74 3.25
C PHE A 66 2.90 4.69 2.28
N LYS A 67 4.20 4.47 2.38
CA LYS A 67 4.97 3.51 1.58
C LYS A 67 6.02 2.84 2.43
N PHE A 68 6.40 1.61 2.08
CA PHE A 68 7.57 0.98 2.67
C PHE A 68 8.82 1.82 2.43
N PRO A 69 9.60 2.14 3.47
CA PRO A 69 10.93 2.71 3.29
C PRO A 69 11.84 1.69 2.61
N LEU A 70 12.27 1.97 1.38
CA LEU A 70 12.98 0.98 0.54
C LEU A 70 14.26 0.45 1.17
N GLY A 71 14.97 1.30 1.94
CA GLY A 71 16.15 0.86 2.69
C GLY A 71 15.85 -0.17 3.78
N GLU A 72 14.63 -0.16 4.34
CA GLU A 72 14.21 -1.11 5.36
C GLU A 72 13.86 -2.48 4.77
N LEU A 73 13.32 -2.53 3.54
CA LEU A 73 13.16 -3.79 2.80
C LEU A 73 14.52 -4.46 2.53
N GLN A 74 15.54 -3.65 2.21
CA GLN A 74 16.90 -4.16 2.06
C GLN A 74 17.47 -4.67 3.39
N GLU A 75 17.28 -3.92 4.47
CA GLU A 75 17.77 -4.28 5.80
C GLU A 75 17.15 -5.57 6.35
N LEU A 76 15.82 -5.71 6.19
CA LEU A 76 15.06 -6.85 6.69
C LEU A 76 15.22 -8.09 5.82
N PHE A 77 15.12 -7.93 4.51
CA PHE A 77 14.92 -9.04 3.57
C PHE A 77 15.99 -9.16 2.49
N GLY A 78 16.92 -8.20 2.40
CA GLY A 78 17.88 -8.16 1.30
C GLY A 78 17.25 -7.75 -0.04
N LEU A 79 16.08 -7.11 -0.02
CA LEU A 79 15.35 -6.66 -1.20
C LEU A 79 15.72 -5.20 -1.51
N GLU A 80 16.63 -4.98 -2.43
CA GLU A 80 17.11 -3.66 -2.84
C GLU A 80 16.32 -3.14 -4.05
N VAL A 81 15.43 -2.18 -3.82
CA VAL A 81 14.61 -1.53 -4.85
C VAL A 81 15.32 -0.28 -5.36
N GLN A 82 15.42 -0.13 -6.68
CA GLN A 82 16.07 1.00 -7.35
C GLN A 82 15.31 1.42 -8.59
N GLU A 83 15.29 2.70 -8.91
CA GLU A 83 14.71 3.24 -10.13
C GLU A 83 15.48 2.80 -11.37
N LEU A 84 14.76 2.55 -12.46
CA LEU A 84 15.28 2.28 -13.80
C LEU A 84 15.13 3.51 -14.70
N ALA A 85 16.23 4.01 -15.22
CA ALA A 85 16.18 5.01 -16.29
C ALA A 85 15.75 4.34 -17.60
N ILE A 86 14.55 4.67 -18.06
CA ILE A 86 13.97 4.08 -19.28
C ILE A 86 14.52 4.81 -20.52
N TRP A 87 15.25 4.10 -21.37
CA TRP A 87 15.85 4.62 -22.59
C TRP A 87 15.45 3.87 -23.88
N ARG A 88 14.73 2.76 -23.73
CA ARG A 88 14.18 1.92 -24.80
C ARG A 88 12.75 1.50 -24.44
N PRO A 89 11.98 0.85 -25.32
CA PRO A 89 10.64 0.38 -24.95
C PRO A 89 10.64 -0.41 -23.64
N VAL A 90 9.69 -0.14 -22.75
CA VAL A 90 9.64 -0.70 -21.37
C VAL A 90 9.70 -2.24 -21.38
N ILE A 91 9.07 -2.88 -22.37
CA ILE A 91 9.10 -4.34 -22.51
C ILE A 91 10.54 -4.90 -22.57
N ALA A 92 11.46 -4.19 -23.23
CA ALA A 92 12.84 -4.64 -23.32
C ALA A 92 13.59 -4.56 -21.98
N HIS A 93 13.22 -3.58 -21.12
CA HIS A 93 13.72 -3.51 -19.75
C HIS A 93 13.13 -4.61 -18.88
N LEU A 94 11.82 -4.90 -19.02
CA LEU A 94 11.16 -6.00 -18.30
C LEU A 94 11.82 -7.35 -18.65
N GLU A 95 12.01 -7.65 -19.95
CA GLU A 95 12.66 -8.88 -20.39
C GLU A 95 14.08 -9.03 -19.82
N GLU A 96 14.83 -7.93 -19.76
CA GLU A 96 16.19 -7.92 -19.20
C GLU A 96 16.20 -8.22 -17.72
N GLN A 97 15.44 -7.44 -16.93
CA GLN A 97 15.48 -7.53 -15.46
C GLN A 97 14.84 -8.82 -14.95
N VAL A 98 13.67 -9.21 -15.49
CA VAL A 98 13.04 -10.49 -15.15
C VAL A 98 13.93 -11.67 -15.56
N GLY A 99 14.64 -11.56 -16.69
CA GLY A 99 15.63 -12.54 -17.12
C GLY A 99 16.83 -12.68 -16.18
N HIS A 100 17.12 -11.66 -15.39
CA HIS A 100 18.11 -11.68 -14.30
C HIS A 100 17.54 -12.10 -12.94
N GLY A 101 16.28 -12.58 -12.88
CA GLY A 101 15.61 -12.96 -11.64
C GLY A 101 15.23 -11.77 -10.76
N ARG A 102 15.00 -10.60 -11.36
CA ARG A 102 14.67 -9.36 -10.66
C ARG A 102 13.23 -8.95 -10.93
N PRO A 103 12.35 -8.87 -9.93
CA PRO A 103 11.04 -8.27 -10.10
C PRO A 103 11.15 -6.83 -10.61
N VAL A 104 10.18 -6.41 -11.42
CA VAL A 104 10.12 -5.03 -11.92
C VAL A 104 8.79 -4.41 -11.52
N LEU A 105 8.84 -3.33 -10.75
CA LEU A 105 7.68 -2.53 -10.41
C LEU A 105 7.53 -1.46 -11.49
N VAL A 106 6.36 -1.36 -12.09
CA VAL A 106 6.10 -0.41 -13.18
C VAL A 106 4.73 0.22 -13.01
N GLU A 107 4.66 1.54 -13.20
CA GLU A 107 3.40 2.26 -13.25
C GLU A 107 2.70 2.01 -14.58
N VAL A 108 1.43 1.63 -14.51
CA VAL A 108 0.63 1.23 -15.68
C VAL A 108 -0.78 1.82 -15.59
N ASP A 109 -1.50 1.70 -16.69
CA ASP A 109 -2.91 2.06 -16.77
C ASP A 109 -3.79 0.86 -16.44
N SER A 110 -4.58 0.96 -15.37
CA SER A 110 -5.48 -0.10 -14.92
C SER A 110 -6.59 -0.46 -15.93
N TYR A 111 -6.81 0.37 -16.95
CA TYR A 111 -7.71 0.06 -18.05
C TYR A 111 -7.39 -1.30 -18.71
N TYR A 112 -6.15 -1.73 -18.69
CA TYR A 112 -5.69 -3.00 -19.26
C TYR A 112 -5.48 -4.11 -18.24
N LEU A 113 -5.88 -3.92 -16.97
CA LEU A 113 -5.71 -4.92 -15.92
C LEU A 113 -7.02 -5.68 -15.65
N PRO A 114 -7.16 -6.96 -16.08
CA PRO A 114 -8.38 -7.74 -15.89
C PRO A 114 -8.81 -7.92 -14.43
N ASP A 115 -7.86 -7.88 -13.49
CA ASP A 115 -8.12 -7.98 -12.03
C ASP A 115 -8.81 -6.74 -11.47
N THR A 116 -8.85 -5.62 -12.21
CA THR A 116 -9.66 -4.43 -11.86
C THR A 116 -11.07 -4.46 -12.47
N ALA A 117 -11.56 -5.63 -12.86
CA ALA A 117 -12.94 -5.79 -13.35
C ALA A 117 -13.95 -5.30 -12.31
N GLY A 118 -14.88 -4.44 -12.74
CA GLY A 118 -15.85 -3.77 -11.86
C GLY A 118 -15.39 -2.43 -11.30
N THR A 119 -14.14 -2.02 -11.50
CA THR A 119 -13.64 -0.70 -11.11
C THR A 119 -13.06 0.10 -12.28
N ALA A 120 -12.01 -0.38 -12.93
CA ALA A 120 -11.31 0.36 -13.97
C ALA A 120 -11.13 -0.41 -15.29
N TYR A 121 -11.13 -1.75 -15.28
CA TYR A 121 -10.90 -2.55 -16.48
C TYR A 121 -11.86 -2.21 -17.61
N LYS A 122 -11.32 -1.72 -18.73
CA LYS A 122 -12.06 -1.26 -19.94
C LYS A 122 -13.11 -0.16 -19.69
N THR A 123 -13.06 0.49 -18.52
CA THR A 123 -14.04 1.51 -18.14
C THR A 123 -13.42 2.84 -17.74
N GLY A 124 -12.19 2.84 -17.20
CA GLY A 124 -11.54 4.04 -16.73
C GLY A 124 -10.01 3.96 -16.76
N HIS A 125 -9.36 5.09 -17.01
CA HIS A 125 -7.90 5.24 -17.01
C HIS A 125 -7.43 5.68 -15.64
N VAL A 126 -6.88 4.75 -14.85
CA VAL A 126 -6.35 5.03 -13.51
C VAL A 126 -4.93 4.50 -13.41
N LYS A 127 -4.04 5.37 -12.92
CA LYS A 127 -2.65 4.99 -12.67
C LYS A 127 -2.58 4.00 -11.51
N THR A 128 -1.88 2.90 -11.70
CA THR A 128 -1.55 1.95 -10.65
C THR A 128 -0.13 1.40 -10.83
N THR A 129 0.36 0.62 -9.87
CA THR A 129 1.67 -0.03 -9.94
C THR A 129 1.49 -1.54 -9.92
N ILE A 130 2.17 -2.23 -10.85
CA ILE A 130 2.24 -3.70 -10.86
C ILE A 130 3.68 -4.18 -10.63
N GLY A 131 3.84 -5.38 -10.08
CA GLY A 131 5.13 -6.05 -9.92
C GLY A 131 5.27 -7.20 -10.91
N VAL A 132 6.02 -6.99 -11.98
CA VAL A 132 6.20 -7.99 -13.04
C VAL A 132 7.14 -9.09 -12.59
N MET A 133 6.64 -10.32 -12.61
CA MET A 133 7.36 -11.54 -12.20
C MET A 133 7.62 -12.49 -13.37
N GLU A 134 6.81 -12.43 -14.41
CA GLU A 134 6.92 -13.27 -15.60
C GLU A 134 6.64 -12.47 -16.86
N ILE A 135 7.42 -12.70 -17.92
CA ILE A 135 7.18 -12.11 -19.24
C ILE A 135 7.53 -13.10 -20.35
N ASP A 136 6.63 -13.27 -21.30
CA ASP A 136 6.84 -13.99 -22.56
C ASP A 136 6.30 -13.16 -23.72
N ARG A 137 7.20 -12.51 -24.43
CA ARG A 137 6.85 -11.64 -25.55
C ARG A 137 6.23 -12.39 -26.72
N GLU A 138 6.72 -13.62 -27.01
CA GLU A 138 6.25 -14.42 -28.16
C GLU A 138 4.83 -14.93 -27.94
N ARG A 139 4.49 -15.26 -26.68
CA ARG A 139 3.17 -15.74 -26.27
C ARG A 139 2.26 -14.61 -25.78
N GLU A 140 2.79 -13.38 -25.72
CA GLU A 140 2.10 -12.20 -25.18
C GLU A 140 1.53 -12.47 -23.78
N VAL A 141 2.39 -12.92 -22.86
CA VAL A 141 2.01 -13.25 -21.47
C VAL A 141 2.79 -12.35 -20.50
N LEU A 142 2.07 -11.75 -19.56
CA LEU A 142 2.62 -11.03 -18.42
C LEU A 142 2.05 -11.59 -17.11
N GLY A 143 2.93 -12.12 -16.24
CA GLY A 143 2.57 -12.50 -14.87
C GLY A 143 3.01 -11.42 -13.89
N TYR A 144 2.10 -10.96 -13.05
CA TYR A 144 2.32 -9.78 -12.21
C TYR A 144 1.58 -9.83 -10.88
N PHE A 145 2.15 -9.18 -9.88
CA PHE A 145 1.45 -8.80 -8.66
C PHE A 145 0.75 -7.45 -8.85
N HIS A 146 -0.47 -7.36 -8.35
CA HIS A 146 -1.21 -6.11 -8.24
C HIS A 146 -2.15 -6.19 -7.03
N ASN A 147 -2.17 -5.11 -6.22
CA ASN A 147 -2.94 -5.11 -4.98
C ASN A 147 -2.71 -6.41 -4.17
N GLN A 148 -3.76 -7.19 -3.94
CA GLN A 148 -3.78 -8.36 -3.04
C GLN A 148 -3.41 -9.69 -3.71
N GLY A 149 -2.92 -9.73 -4.94
CA GLY A 149 -2.75 -11.02 -5.59
C GLY A 149 -1.79 -11.07 -6.75
N TYR A 150 -1.59 -12.31 -7.22
CA TYR A 150 -0.83 -12.61 -8.43
C TYR A 150 -1.78 -12.93 -9.58
N TYR A 151 -1.57 -12.28 -10.72
CA TYR A 151 -2.42 -12.36 -11.89
C TYR A 151 -1.61 -12.60 -13.16
N GLN A 152 -2.31 -12.94 -14.23
CA GLN A 152 -1.73 -13.07 -15.56
C GLN A 152 -2.65 -12.44 -16.60
N LEU A 153 -2.08 -11.63 -17.48
CA LEU A 153 -2.79 -11.06 -18.64
C LEU A 153 -2.12 -11.48 -19.96
N ARG A 154 -2.87 -11.36 -21.07
CA ARG A 154 -2.46 -11.85 -22.39
C ARG A 154 -3.04 -10.99 -23.52
N GLY A 155 -2.46 -11.16 -24.75
CA GLY A 155 -3.03 -10.64 -25.98
C GLY A 155 -3.22 -9.12 -25.97
N ASP A 156 -4.43 -8.64 -26.23
CA ASP A 156 -4.72 -7.20 -26.33
C ASP A 156 -4.39 -6.43 -25.05
N ASP A 157 -4.60 -7.02 -23.89
CA ASP A 157 -4.23 -6.40 -22.61
C ASP A 157 -2.72 -6.33 -22.43
N PHE A 158 -2.00 -7.37 -22.85
CA PHE A 158 -0.53 -7.35 -22.87
C PHE A 158 0.01 -6.24 -23.78
N ARG A 159 -0.55 -6.13 -24.99
CA ARG A 159 -0.14 -5.09 -25.95
C ARG A 159 -0.50 -3.69 -25.45
N GLY A 160 -1.69 -3.53 -24.86
CA GLY A 160 -2.17 -2.25 -24.35
C GLY A 160 -1.34 -1.75 -23.16
N ILE A 161 -1.15 -2.59 -22.14
CA ILE A 161 -0.43 -2.19 -20.92
C ILE A 161 1.04 -1.86 -21.19
N LEU A 162 1.66 -2.53 -22.16
CA LEU A 162 3.04 -2.29 -22.57
C LEU A 162 3.17 -1.29 -23.73
N ARG A 163 2.06 -0.66 -24.13
CA ARG A 163 1.98 0.38 -25.20
C ARG A 163 2.57 -0.11 -26.53
N LEU A 164 2.33 -1.38 -26.90
CA LEU A 164 2.89 -1.99 -28.12
C LEU A 164 2.05 -1.67 -29.36
N ASN A 165 0.79 -1.25 -29.19
CA ASN A 165 -0.12 -0.87 -30.27
C ASN A 165 0.02 0.60 -30.67
N ASP A 166 0.65 1.42 -29.83
CA ASP A 166 0.75 2.84 -30.05
C ASP A 166 1.87 3.17 -31.02
N THR A 167 1.65 4.16 -31.89
CA THR A 167 2.75 4.83 -32.59
C THR A 167 3.58 5.54 -31.53
N PRO A 168 4.90 5.29 -31.43
CA PRO A 168 5.71 5.96 -30.43
C PRO A 168 5.55 7.49 -30.51
N ASP A 169 4.99 8.09 -29.49
CA ASP A 169 4.93 9.54 -29.33
C ASP A 169 6.15 9.97 -28.52
N PRO A 170 7.10 10.72 -29.13
CA PRO A 170 8.29 11.19 -28.41
C PRO A 170 7.96 12.12 -27.23
N ALA A 171 6.77 12.72 -27.21
CA ALA A 171 6.33 13.59 -26.12
C ALA A 171 5.75 12.80 -24.93
N MET A 172 5.43 11.50 -25.11
CA MET A 172 4.89 10.66 -24.05
C MET A 172 6.00 10.28 -23.08
N LEU A 173 5.83 10.62 -21.80
CA LEU A 173 6.77 10.25 -20.76
C LEU A 173 6.82 8.71 -20.58
N PRO A 174 8.00 8.13 -20.36
CA PRO A 174 8.10 6.72 -20.00
C PRO A 174 7.42 6.47 -18.64
N PRO A 175 6.88 5.26 -18.40
CA PRO A 175 6.31 4.93 -17.11
C PRO A 175 7.41 4.92 -16.04
N TYR A 176 7.09 5.40 -14.83
CA TYR A 176 7.95 5.23 -13.68
C TYR A 176 8.18 3.73 -13.44
N THR A 177 9.43 3.33 -13.31
CA THR A 177 9.81 1.92 -13.27
C THR A 177 10.91 1.71 -12.25
N GLU A 178 10.74 0.72 -11.39
CA GLU A 178 11.75 0.26 -10.43
C GLU A 178 12.07 -1.21 -10.68
N PHE A 179 13.22 -1.66 -10.26
CA PHE A 179 13.58 -3.08 -10.24
C PHE A 179 14.10 -3.47 -8.86
N MET A 180 13.90 -4.72 -8.49
CA MET A 180 14.29 -5.23 -7.20
C MET A 180 15.42 -6.25 -7.34
N LYS A 181 16.59 -5.95 -6.76
CA LYS A 181 17.68 -6.92 -6.62
C LYS A 181 17.45 -7.75 -5.37
N VAL A 182 17.53 -9.05 -5.52
CA VAL A 182 17.51 -10.01 -4.41
C VAL A 182 18.95 -10.28 -4.00
N ARG A 183 19.38 -9.68 -2.89
CA ARG A 183 20.78 -9.75 -2.45
C ARG A 183 21.10 -10.98 -1.62
N GLY A 184 20.10 -11.76 -1.22
CA GLY A 184 20.27 -12.83 -0.24
C GLY A 184 20.78 -12.30 1.10
N GLY A 185 20.31 -12.83 2.17
CA GLY A 185 20.78 -12.43 3.48
C GLY A 185 19.67 -11.98 4.41
N GLY A 186 19.83 -12.23 5.63
CA GLY A 186 18.88 -12.12 6.71
C GLY A 186 18.67 -13.51 7.26
N ALA A 187 19.55 -13.97 8.16
CA ALA A 187 19.22 -15.15 8.93
C ALA A 187 17.88 -14.89 9.62
N ASN A 188 16.90 -15.77 9.40
CA ASN A 188 15.55 -15.65 9.95
C ASN A 188 15.54 -15.43 11.50
N GLY A 189 16.62 -15.79 12.21
CA GLY A 189 16.76 -15.59 13.65
C GLY A 189 16.93 -14.13 14.12
N GLU A 190 17.19 -13.18 13.21
CA GLU A 190 17.37 -11.75 13.57
C GLU A 190 16.20 -10.86 13.14
N LEU A 191 15.17 -11.41 12.46
CA LEU A 191 14.10 -10.61 11.87
C LEU A 191 13.34 -9.79 12.92
N LEU A 192 12.97 -10.41 14.05
CA LEU A 192 12.28 -9.72 15.14
C LEU A 192 13.14 -8.56 15.70
N GLN A 193 14.43 -8.80 15.93
CA GLN A 193 15.32 -7.77 16.49
C GLN A 193 15.54 -6.60 15.51
N LYS A 194 15.66 -6.89 14.23
CA LYS A 194 15.73 -5.86 13.18
C LYS A 194 14.43 -5.06 13.12
N SER A 195 13.28 -5.73 13.11
CA SER A 195 11.98 -5.10 13.12
C SER A 195 11.76 -4.22 14.37
N LEU A 196 12.09 -4.69 15.57
CA LEU A 196 12.01 -3.90 16.81
C LEU A 196 12.92 -2.68 16.78
N ARG A 197 14.11 -2.76 16.17
CA ARG A 197 15.00 -1.60 15.98
C ARG A 197 14.34 -0.56 15.07
N LEU A 198 13.75 -0.99 13.95
CA LEU A 198 13.01 -0.12 13.05
C LEU A 198 11.78 0.47 13.74
N PHE A 199 11.10 -0.31 14.57
CA PHE A 199 9.96 0.17 15.34
C PHE A 199 10.33 1.32 16.27
N ARG A 200 11.42 1.19 17.04
CA ARG A 200 11.93 2.29 17.86
C ARG A 200 12.30 3.52 17.03
N LYS A 201 12.94 3.32 15.87
CA LYS A 201 13.22 4.40 14.92
C LYS A 201 11.96 5.15 14.51
N HIS A 202 10.90 4.43 14.13
CA HIS A 202 9.65 5.04 13.69
C HIS A 202 8.85 5.67 14.84
N LEU A 203 8.90 5.12 16.04
CA LEU A 203 8.33 5.76 17.23
C LEU A 203 8.96 7.12 17.54
N ALA A 204 10.26 7.28 17.25
CA ALA A 204 10.94 8.57 17.38
C ALA A 204 10.54 9.58 16.28
N LEU A 205 9.97 9.13 15.16
CA LEU A 205 9.49 9.95 14.04
C LEU A 205 7.99 10.28 14.11
N VAL A 206 7.27 9.73 15.10
CA VAL A 206 5.84 10.02 15.31
C VAL A 206 5.62 11.52 15.49
N PRO A 207 4.59 12.12 14.84
CA PRO A 207 4.27 13.53 14.96
C PRO A 207 4.22 14.01 16.43
N GLN A 208 4.72 15.22 16.68
CA GLN A 208 4.67 15.83 18.01
C GLN A 208 3.26 16.31 18.36
N THR A 209 2.53 16.77 17.35
CA THR A 209 1.12 17.15 17.47
C THR A 209 0.26 15.99 17.01
N ASN A 210 -0.81 15.70 17.73
CA ASN A 210 -1.75 14.66 17.35
C ASN A 210 -2.37 14.97 15.97
N PRO A 211 -2.16 14.15 14.93
CA PRO A 211 -2.58 14.46 13.57
C PRO A 211 -4.10 14.48 13.38
N PHE A 212 -4.86 13.85 14.27
CA PHE A 212 -6.33 13.92 14.25
C PHE A 212 -6.85 15.30 14.64
N ILE A 213 -6.15 16.04 15.52
CA ILE A 213 -6.51 17.41 15.89
C ILE A 213 -6.38 18.34 14.68
N THR A 214 -5.26 18.24 13.97
CA THR A 214 -5.01 19.05 12.76
C THR A 214 -5.94 18.67 11.61
N PHE A 215 -6.17 17.36 11.41
CA PHE A 215 -7.13 16.88 10.41
C PHE A 215 -8.56 17.35 10.70
N ARG A 216 -9.01 17.25 11.97
CA ARG A 216 -10.34 17.70 12.37
C ARG A 216 -10.56 19.19 12.09
N ALA A 217 -9.59 20.03 12.45
CA ALA A 217 -9.67 21.47 12.20
C ALA A 217 -9.72 21.78 10.68
N ARG A 218 -8.94 21.08 9.88
CA ARG A 218 -8.96 21.24 8.43
C ARG A 218 -10.27 20.76 7.81
N LEU A 219 -10.78 19.60 8.19
CA LEU A 219 -12.05 19.08 7.69
C LEU A 219 -13.21 20.02 8.06
N GLU A 220 -13.21 20.59 9.26
CA GLU A 220 -14.22 21.57 9.67
C GLU A 220 -14.22 22.81 8.77
N ALA A 221 -13.03 23.30 8.41
CA ALA A 221 -12.88 24.43 7.48
C ALA A 221 -13.32 24.09 6.05
N ASP A 222 -13.04 22.88 5.58
CA ASP A 222 -13.36 22.43 4.23
C ASP A 222 -14.82 21.98 4.06
N MET A 223 -15.55 21.73 5.17
CA MET A 223 -16.85 21.05 5.18
C MET A 223 -17.88 21.73 4.29
N SER A 224 -17.97 23.07 4.34
CA SER A 224 -18.96 23.82 3.54
C SER A 224 -18.74 23.65 2.03
N ALA A 225 -17.48 23.62 1.59
CA ALA A 225 -17.11 23.38 0.20
C ALA A 225 -17.37 21.92 -0.19
N LEU A 226 -16.96 20.96 0.65
CA LEU A 226 -17.15 19.53 0.39
C LEU A 226 -18.62 19.14 0.22
N LEU A 227 -19.54 19.77 0.98
CA LEU A 227 -20.98 19.49 0.86
C LEU A 227 -21.57 19.90 -0.49
N GLU A 228 -20.92 20.80 -1.23
CA GLU A 228 -21.36 21.22 -2.57
C GLU A 228 -20.68 20.40 -3.69
N GLU A 229 -19.70 19.60 -3.35
CA GLU A 229 -18.92 18.80 -4.28
C GLU A 229 -19.63 17.51 -4.73
N SER A 230 -19.08 16.89 -5.78
CA SER A 230 -19.59 15.65 -6.38
C SER A 230 -19.22 14.40 -5.56
N LEU A 231 -19.88 13.29 -5.87
CA LEU A 231 -19.50 11.97 -5.32
C LEU A 231 -18.10 11.56 -5.78
N GLU A 232 -17.65 11.98 -6.95
CA GLU A 232 -16.29 11.74 -7.43
C GLU A 232 -15.27 12.44 -6.53
N THR A 233 -15.50 13.71 -6.19
CA THR A 233 -14.67 14.45 -5.22
C THR A 233 -14.65 13.75 -3.86
N PHE A 234 -15.80 13.23 -3.39
CA PHE A 234 -15.85 12.41 -2.18
C PHE A 234 -14.89 11.22 -2.26
N HIS A 235 -14.87 10.48 -3.38
CA HIS A 235 -13.99 9.33 -3.51
C HIS A 235 -12.51 9.73 -3.47
N GLN A 236 -12.14 10.80 -4.16
CA GLN A 236 -10.78 11.34 -4.16
C GLN A 236 -10.37 11.82 -2.76
N TYR A 237 -11.22 12.61 -2.10
CA TYR A 237 -10.98 13.11 -0.74
C TYR A 237 -10.86 11.96 0.26
N SER A 238 -11.80 11.03 0.23
CA SER A 238 -11.82 9.87 1.12
C SER A 238 -10.60 8.96 0.91
N PHE A 239 -10.11 8.82 -0.33
CA PHE A 239 -8.90 8.09 -0.63
C PHE A 239 -7.66 8.77 -0.03
N ALA A 240 -7.53 10.09 -0.20
CA ALA A 240 -6.38 10.85 0.30
C ALA A 240 -6.38 11.05 1.83
N THR A 241 -7.52 10.83 2.49
CA THR A 241 -7.70 11.06 3.93
C THR A 241 -8.11 9.80 4.68
N LEU A 242 -9.39 9.51 4.77
CA LEU A 242 -9.96 8.47 5.65
C LEU A 242 -9.40 7.08 5.36
N ARG A 243 -9.21 6.74 4.09
CA ARG A 243 -8.64 5.46 3.68
C ARG A 243 -7.16 5.36 4.05
N GLN A 244 -6.37 6.44 3.88
CA GLN A 244 -4.95 6.41 4.20
C GLN A 244 -4.75 6.10 5.69
N PHE A 245 -5.31 6.90 6.60
CA PHE A 245 -5.10 6.64 8.02
C PHE A 245 -5.83 5.39 8.52
N GLY A 246 -7.05 5.12 8.04
CA GLY A 246 -7.82 3.95 8.45
C GLY A 246 -7.11 2.64 8.13
N ALA A 247 -6.63 2.49 6.89
CA ALA A 247 -5.85 1.33 6.46
C ALA A 247 -4.50 1.25 7.19
N CYS A 248 -3.82 2.39 7.35
CA CYS A 248 -2.54 2.44 8.02
C CYS A 248 -2.62 2.01 9.49
N PHE A 249 -3.61 2.50 10.24
CA PHE A 249 -3.77 2.10 11.65
C PHE A 249 -4.27 0.66 11.82
N GLU A 250 -4.97 0.08 10.84
CA GLU A 250 -5.21 -1.36 10.82
C GLU A 250 -3.90 -2.15 10.66
N LEU A 251 -2.96 -1.66 9.83
CA LEU A 251 -1.62 -2.25 9.71
C LEU A 251 -0.80 -2.09 11.01
N CYS A 252 -0.91 -0.96 11.73
CA CYS A 252 -0.34 -0.80 13.06
C CYS A 252 -0.84 -1.91 14.02
N ALA A 253 -2.16 -2.12 14.06
CA ALA A 253 -2.74 -3.19 14.89
C ALA A 253 -2.26 -4.58 14.46
N THR A 254 -2.10 -4.81 13.17
CA THR A 254 -1.56 -6.07 12.62
C THR A 254 -0.11 -6.29 13.07
N TYR A 255 0.71 -5.23 13.04
CA TYR A 255 2.09 -5.31 13.52
C TYR A 255 2.17 -5.63 15.02
N LEU A 256 1.34 -5.00 15.85
CA LEU A 256 1.31 -5.28 17.28
C LEU A 256 0.85 -6.71 17.59
N GLN A 257 -0.09 -7.25 16.81
CA GLN A 257 -0.47 -8.66 16.91
C GLN A 257 0.71 -9.57 16.56
N TRP A 258 1.42 -9.27 15.45
CA TRP A 258 2.61 -10.03 15.08
C TRP A 258 3.69 -9.98 16.16
N LEU A 259 3.92 -8.84 16.80
CA LEU A 259 4.85 -8.76 17.94
C LEU A 259 4.40 -9.65 19.10
N THR A 260 3.10 -9.68 19.41
CA THR A 260 2.55 -10.58 20.45
C THR A 260 2.79 -12.04 20.08
N ASP A 261 2.56 -12.43 18.84
CA ASP A 261 2.82 -13.79 18.34
C ASP A 261 4.32 -14.16 18.36
N GLN A 262 5.22 -13.14 18.35
CA GLN A 262 6.66 -13.31 18.53
C GLN A 262 7.11 -13.28 20.01
N GLY A 263 6.18 -13.16 20.97
CA GLY A 263 6.46 -13.21 22.41
C GLY A 263 6.55 -11.85 23.12
N GLU A 264 6.14 -10.75 22.47
CA GLU A 264 6.05 -9.42 23.10
C GLU A 264 4.67 -9.28 23.79
N ASP A 265 4.59 -9.58 25.08
CA ASP A 265 3.34 -9.53 25.85
C ASP A 265 2.83 -8.11 26.11
N GLY A 266 1.56 -7.96 26.54
CA GLY A 266 1.00 -6.71 27.06
C GLY A 266 0.72 -5.63 26.01
N LEU A 267 0.53 -6.00 24.73
CA LEU A 267 0.23 -5.08 23.63
C LEU A 267 -1.27 -5.03 23.27
N GLU A 268 -2.11 -5.88 23.86
CA GLU A 268 -3.50 -6.05 23.44
C GLU A 268 -4.33 -4.76 23.52
N GLU A 269 -4.23 -4.00 24.62
CA GLU A 269 -4.96 -2.74 24.77
C GLU A 269 -4.49 -1.70 23.75
N LEU A 270 -3.18 -1.58 23.53
CA LEU A 270 -2.61 -0.66 22.55
C LEU A 270 -3.01 -1.06 21.12
N ARG A 271 -3.00 -2.35 20.82
CA ARG A 271 -3.50 -2.90 19.56
C ARG A 271 -4.96 -2.54 19.33
N ARG A 272 -5.79 -2.65 20.39
CA ARG A 272 -7.22 -2.31 20.31
C ARG A 272 -7.43 -0.82 20.00
N ASP A 273 -6.61 0.07 20.53
CA ASP A 273 -6.69 1.49 20.21
C ASP A 273 -6.53 1.77 18.72
N PHE A 274 -5.54 1.17 18.06
CA PHE A 274 -5.35 1.33 16.62
C PHE A 274 -6.44 0.66 15.79
N LEU A 275 -6.98 -0.46 16.26
CA LEU A 275 -8.12 -1.12 15.62
C LEU A 275 -9.38 -0.24 15.70
N ASP A 276 -9.64 0.37 16.86
CA ASP A 276 -10.76 1.30 17.06
C ASP A 276 -10.65 2.52 16.14
N ILE A 277 -9.43 3.02 15.89
CA ILE A 277 -9.21 4.09 14.89
C ILE A 277 -9.57 3.60 13.48
N ALA A 278 -9.14 2.41 13.08
CA ALA A 278 -9.41 1.84 11.76
C ALA A 278 -10.91 1.60 11.52
N GLU A 279 -11.61 1.05 12.51
CA GLU A 279 -13.07 0.84 12.51
C GLU A 279 -13.80 2.18 12.46
N GLY A 280 -13.39 3.13 13.30
CA GLY A 280 -13.92 4.48 13.34
C GLY A 280 -13.77 5.23 12.02
N ALA A 281 -12.60 5.13 11.38
CA ALA A 281 -12.35 5.70 10.06
C ALA A 281 -13.33 5.14 9.00
N LYS A 282 -13.58 3.83 9.02
CA LYS A 282 -14.52 3.18 8.10
C LYS A 282 -15.95 3.66 8.32
N ALA A 283 -16.38 3.73 9.58
CA ALA A 283 -17.70 4.25 9.94
C ALA A 283 -17.86 5.73 9.55
N PHE A 284 -16.82 6.53 9.80
CA PHE A 284 -16.81 7.97 9.49
C PHE A 284 -16.83 8.22 7.97
N GLN A 285 -16.18 7.37 7.17
CA GLN A 285 -16.25 7.42 5.71
C GLN A 285 -17.70 7.31 5.21
N PHE A 286 -18.49 6.38 5.76
CA PHE A 286 -19.91 6.27 5.41
C PHE A 286 -20.75 7.47 5.88
N GLN A 287 -20.39 8.06 7.04
CA GLN A 287 -21.07 9.25 7.52
C GLN A 287 -20.79 10.46 6.62
N LEU A 288 -19.53 10.66 6.18
CA LEU A 288 -19.14 11.72 5.26
C LEU A 288 -19.85 11.55 3.90
N ALA A 289 -19.85 10.34 3.33
CA ALA A 289 -20.57 10.05 2.10
C ALA A 289 -22.06 10.43 2.18
N ARG A 290 -22.70 10.08 3.32
CA ARG A 290 -24.11 10.40 3.56
C ARG A 290 -24.33 11.91 3.76
N ALA A 291 -23.42 12.59 4.44
CA ALA A 291 -23.48 14.03 4.65
C ALA A 291 -23.40 14.79 3.31
N MET A 292 -22.43 14.45 2.47
CA MET A 292 -22.29 15.03 1.13
C MET A 292 -23.50 14.73 0.23
N ALA A 293 -23.95 13.48 0.18
CA ALA A 293 -25.12 13.12 -0.63
C ALA A 293 -26.42 13.83 -0.20
N ARG A 294 -26.55 14.19 1.08
CA ARG A 294 -27.74 14.86 1.64
C ARG A 294 -27.55 16.36 1.84
N LYS A 295 -26.34 16.88 1.59
CA LYS A 295 -25.95 18.27 1.89
C LYS A 295 -26.28 18.68 3.32
N LYS A 296 -25.88 17.83 4.30
CA LYS A 296 -26.16 18.04 5.72
C LYS A 296 -24.86 18.10 6.52
N PRO A 297 -24.83 18.89 7.60
CA PRO A 297 -23.69 18.92 8.51
C PRO A 297 -23.28 17.51 8.97
N LEU A 298 -21.98 17.31 9.11
CA LEU A 298 -21.36 16.08 9.62
C LEU A 298 -20.98 16.29 11.08
N ASP A 299 -21.28 15.30 11.93
CA ASP A 299 -20.75 15.25 13.29
C ASP A 299 -19.26 14.87 13.25
N LEU A 300 -18.39 15.71 13.77
CA LEU A 300 -16.94 15.51 13.80
C LEU A 300 -16.45 14.86 15.11
N SER A 301 -17.33 14.62 16.10
CA SER A 301 -16.94 14.00 17.38
C SER A 301 -16.25 12.63 17.26
N PRO A 302 -16.49 11.79 16.21
CA PRO A 302 -15.70 10.57 16.03
C PRO A 302 -14.19 10.83 15.87
N LEU A 303 -13.80 11.97 15.32
CA LEU A 303 -12.37 12.33 15.19
C LEU A 303 -11.75 12.66 16.55
N ASP A 304 -12.51 13.21 17.50
CA ASP A 304 -12.03 13.46 18.87
C ASP A 304 -11.75 12.12 19.57
N THR A 305 -12.63 11.13 19.39
CA THR A 305 -12.41 9.76 19.90
C THR A 305 -11.16 9.12 19.28
N MET A 306 -10.93 9.27 17.97
CA MET A 306 -9.73 8.76 17.31
C MET A 306 -8.47 9.47 17.82
N ALA A 307 -8.54 10.79 18.10
CA ALA A 307 -7.44 11.54 18.70
C ALA A 307 -7.06 10.99 20.09
N GLU A 308 -8.05 10.70 20.94
CA GLU A 308 -7.83 10.09 22.26
C GLU A 308 -7.19 8.70 22.16
N ARG A 309 -7.67 7.87 21.21
CA ARG A 309 -7.11 6.53 20.95
C ARG A 309 -5.66 6.60 20.48
N TRP A 310 -5.37 7.51 19.55
CA TRP A 310 -4.01 7.73 19.06
C TRP A 310 -3.06 8.15 20.18
N GLU A 311 -3.46 9.13 21.01
CA GLU A 311 -2.66 9.63 22.14
C GLU A 311 -2.33 8.50 23.14
N ARG A 312 -3.32 7.69 23.50
CA ARG A 312 -3.13 6.57 24.41
C ARG A 312 -2.23 5.48 23.78
N GLY A 313 -2.53 5.08 22.52
CA GLY A 313 -1.77 4.06 21.82
C GLY A 313 -0.30 4.45 21.63
N ILE A 314 -0.04 5.64 21.07
CA ILE A 314 1.32 6.14 20.86
C ILE A 314 2.05 6.39 22.19
N GLY A 315 1.37 6.99 23.17
CA GLY A 315 1.94 7.24 24.50
C GLY A 315 2.37 5.95 25.19
N GLY A 316 1.53 4.91 25.14
CA GLY A 316 1.84 3.59 25.71
C GLY A 316 3.01 2.90 25.00
N LEU A 317 3.08 3.00 23.66
CA LEU A 317 4.18 2.43 22.89
C LEU A 317 5.51 3.18 23.16
N LYS A 318 5.47 4.51 23.22
CA LYS A 318 6.66 5.31 23.58
C LYS A 318 7.16 4.98 24.99
N ALA A 319 6.27 4.85 25.97
CA ALA A 319 6.64 4.48 27.34
C ALA A 319 7.32 3.09 27.43
N ARG A 320 7.00 2.20 26.49
CA ARG A 320 7.53 0.82 26.49
C ARG A 320 8.82 0.65 25.67
N TYR A 321 8.91 1.31 24.51
CA TYR A 321 9.96 1.02 23.51
C TYR A 321 10.93 2.18 23.24
N ALA A 322 10.61 3.42 23.65
CA ALA A 322 11.47 4.60 23.42
C ALA A 322 12.57 4.78 24.47
#